data_7b0e85cb3d1903dbf4efe3c94ad0c477
#
_entry.id   7b0e85cb3d1903dbf4efe3c94ad0c477
#
_cell.length_a   1.000
_cell.length_b   1.000
_cell.length_c   1.000
_cell.angle_alpha   90.00
_cell.angle_beta   90.00
_cell.angle_gamma   90.00
#
_symmetry.space_group_name_H-M   'P 1'
#
loop_
_entity.id
_entity.type
_entity.pdbx_description
1 polymer ?
#
loop_
_entity_poly.entity_id
_entity_poly.type
_entity_poly.pdbx_seq_one_letter_code
_entity_poly.pdbx_strand_id
1 'polypeptide(L)'
;MQTVPPTTAPAPAPAGDRRADPVIRVKDLSFRYPGTDRDTLRNVDLTIERGDFVAVVGGNGSAKTTLCKTFNGLVPHYWNGDFAGSVHVDGVDTWDSSVAELSSRVGYVYQDFQNQLVRPTVRDEVAFGPLNFGHADYRERTDEALEHLGIAHLRDQFVWQLSGGQSHLVALAAVLALRPEVIVVDEPVAELDPARAREIYLRLRELNERDGITVITIEHHAEFIAEFARSVVLMADGAPVWHLPVQEAMDRHEDLAAHGVPAPDAVALSAAAGARPVALDVPSAAAALRPVVRERPTGERPTGERPPGERPTGADAPGGADPAPVVVTTGQAAGVDPAPAAPVEPAEPAEVVATLRGVRHGYRSVAGGLSTVLDDLDLDLRAGERIALVGTNGAGKTTLMKLLTGLIVPRAGTVTVDGIDTRTRSAAKMADHVSYLYQHPQQMFLKDTVREDISLFPRGRKVPDAEAIVERIIQEVGLSALADRDGRSLSGGQQRRATLGIGLAMRPSLLLLDEPTSSLDIRSRDDVTAMLAALAETVRCAVVATHDMELVATWASRVLVLDQGAVLADVTPRELFSRPELTARTRLVPPQAARIALELGLDPLPLTAAELRAWLPKEVR
;
A
#
# COMPACT_ATOMS: atom_id res chain seq x y z
N MET A 1 33.15 -19.24 38.96
CA MET A 1 33.01 -17.86 38.53
C MET A 1 34.40 -17.34 38.23
N GLN A 2 34.82 -17.45 36.98
CA GLN A 2 36.09 -16.82 36.50
C GLN A 2 35.70 -15.49 35.86
N THR A 3 36.25 -14.41 36.41
CA THR A 3 36.08 -13.06 35.89
C THR A 3 36.95 -12.92 34.63
N VAL A 4 36.29 -12.69 33.48
CA VAL A 4 36.95 -12.31 32.24
C VAL A 4 37.36 -10.82 32.36
N PRO A 5 38.61 -10.44 32.10
CA PRO A 5 39.03 -9.04 32.12
C PRO A 5 38.40 -8.26 30.96
N PRO A 6 38.14 -6.95 31.11
CA PRO A 6 37.59 -6.13 30.06
C PRO A 6 38.57 -6.01 28.90
N THR A 7 38.14 -6.40 27.71
CA THR A 7 38.88 -6.20 26.46
C THR A 7 38.83 -4.71 26.12
N THR A 8 39.95 -4.04 26.18
CA THR A 8 40.10 -2.65 25.71
C THR A 8 39.89 -2.64 24.20
N ALA A 9 38.90 -1.89 23.74
CA ALA A 9 38.70 -1.63 22.34
C ALA A 9 39.96 -0.99 21.71
N PRO A 10 40.35 -1.41 20.49
CA PRO A 10 41.46 -0.75 19.80
C PRO A 10 41.09 0.70 19.48
N ALA A 11 42.06 1.60 19.67
CA ALA A 11 41.92 3.01 19.36
C ALA A 11 41.57 3.18 17.86
N PRO A 12 40.69 4.14 17.51
CA PRO A 12 40.36 4.39 16.11
C PRO A 12 41.62 4.82 15.33
N ALA A 13 41.81 4.22 14.16
CA ALA A 13 42.84 4.59 13.23
C ALA A 13 42.69 6.07 12.81
N PRO A 14 43.82 6.78 12.49
CA PRO A 14 43.78 8.20 12.14
C PRO A 14 42.88 8.43 10.91
N ALA A 15 42.05 9.47 10.97
CA ALA A 15 41.20 9.94 9.91
C ALA A 15 42.00 10.42 8.69
N GLY A 16 42.49 9.47 7.89
CA GLY A 16 42.78 9.73 6.49
C GLY A 16 41.47 9.99 5.74
N ASP A 17 41.57 10.71 4.65
CA ASP A 17 40.45 11.24 3.87
C ASP A 17 39.33 10.18 3.54
N ARG A 18 38.55 9.79 4.54
CA ARG A 18 37.46 8.78 4.47
C ARG A 18 36.29 9.22 3.58
N ARG A 19 36.32 10.47 3.10
CA ARG A 19 35.26 11.02 2.24
C ARG A 19 35.33 10.51 0.79
N ALA A 20 36.46 9.93 0.37
CA ALA A 20 36.67 9.46 -1.00
C ALA A 20 36.36 7.96 -1.21
N ASP A 21 36.14 7.18 -0.14
CA ASP A 21 35.86 5.75 -0.25
C ASP A 21 34.34 5.48 -0.15
N PRO A 22 33.82 4.53 -0.97
CA PRO A 22 32.41 4.13 -0.90
C PRO A 22 32.08 3.60 0.49
N VAL A 23 30.85 3.88 0.96
CA VAL A 23 30.39 3.42 2.27
C VAL A 23 30.05 1.94 2.27
N ILE A 24 29.59 1.40 1.14
CA ILE A 24 29.33 -0.04 0.96
C ILE A 24 30.07 -0.53 -0.30
N ARG A 25 30.76 -1.66 -0.13
CA ARG A 25 31.39 -2.39 -1.24
C ARG A 25 31.04 -3.87 -1.13
N VAL A 26 30.37 -4.38 -2.13
CA VAL A 26 30.02 -5.80 -2.29
C VAL A 26 30.83 -6.34 -3.45
N LYS A 27 31.47 -7.49 -3.28
CA LYS A 27 32.28 -8.12 -4.32
C LYS A 27 32.03 -9.63 -4.39
N ASP A 28 31.70 -10.11 -5.59
CA ASP A 28 31.44 -11.52 -5.92
C ASP A 28 30.49 -12.22 -4.92
N LEU A 29 29.52 -11.48 -4.35
CA LEU A 29 28.67 -12.00 -3.28
C LEU A 29 27.65 -13.00 -3.81
N SER A 30 27.67 -14.21 -3.28
CA SER A 30 26.65 -15.23 -3.47
C SER A 30 26.16 -15.73 -2.13
N PHE A 31 24.83 -15.97 -2.02
CA PHE A 31 24.23 -16.47 -0.80
C PHE A 31 23.06 -17.40 -1.08
N ARG A 32 22.99 -18.51 -0.34
CA ARG A 32 21.91 -19.50 -0.44
C ARG A 32 21.39 -19.85 0.95
N TYR A 33 20.07 -19.75 1.12
CA TYR A 33 19.42 -20.21 2.35
C TYR A 33 19.42 -21.73 2.47
N PRO A 34 19.47 -22.31 3.70
CA PRO A 34 19.37 -23.74 3.91
C PRO A 34 18.07 -24.32 3.34
N GLY A 35 18.15 -25.48 2.68
CA GLY A 35 16.99 -26.16 2.11
C GLY A 35 16.49 -25.60 0.78
N THR A 36 17.22 -24.66 0.17
CA THR A 36 16.95 -24.19 -1.19
C THR A 36 17.98 -24.75 -2.18
N ASP A 37 17.54 -25.06 -3.41
CA ASP A 37 18.40 -25.59 -4.47
C ASP A 37 19.09 -24.49 -5.30
N ARG A 38 18.76 -23.21 -5.05
CA ARG A 38 19.24 -22.07 -5.83
C ARG A 38 19.79 -20.99 -4.93
N ASP A 39 20.84 -20.33 -5.41
CA ASP A 39 21.37 -19.15 -4.75
C ASP A 39 20.36 -18.01 -4.80
N THR A 40 20.14 -17.40 -3.65
CA THR A 40 19.26 -16.22 -3.52
C THR A 40 19.96 -14.96 -4.00
N LEU A 41 21.27 -14.80 -3.67
CA LEU A 41 22.15 -13.79 -4.25
C LEU A 41 23.18 -14.48 -5.14
N ARG A 42 23.50 -13.89 -6.31
CA ARG A 42 24.36 -14.51 -7.32
C ARG A 42 25.38 -13.52 -7.84
N ASN A 43 26.65 -13.74 -7.50
CA ASN A 43 27.79 -12.95 -8.00
C ASN A 43 27.50 -11.45 -8.01
N VAL A 44 27.04 -10.93 -6.87
CA VAL A 44 26.66 -9.52 -6.73
C VAL A 44 27.93 -8.67 -6.58
N ASP A 45 28.10 -7.73 -7.51
CA ASP A 45 29.04 -6.62 -7.41
C ASP A 45 28.25 -5.32 -7.29
N LEU A 46 28.47 -4.58 -6.19
CA LEU A 46 27.75 -3.33 -5.93
C LEU A 46 28.64 -2.38 -5.12
N THR A 47 28.61 -1.11 -5.49
CA THR A 47 29.26 -0.04 -4.75
C THR A 47 28.25 1.05 -4.46
N ILE A 48 28.17 1.50 -3.20
CA ILE A 48 27.32 2.63 -2.77
C ILE A 48 28.21 3.71 -2.19
N GLU A 49 28.07 4.90 -2.75
CA GLU A 49 28.87 6.05 -2.33
C GLU A 49 28.32 6.64 -1.02
N ARG A 50 29.23 7.26 -0.26
CA ARG A 50 28.87 7.92 1.01
C ARG A 50 27.95 9.11 0.76
N GLY A 51 26.88 9.21 1.55
CA GLY A 51 25.90 10.29 1.44
C GLY A 51 24.96 10.15 0.24
N ASP A 52 24.93 8.99 -0.44
CA ASP A 52 23.94 8.71 -1.48
C ASP A 52 22.55 8.42 -0.89
N PHE A 53 21.51 8.62 -1.68
CA PHE A 53 20.16 8.18 -1.40
C PHE A 53 19.77 7.15 -2.46
N VAL A 54 19.88 5.89 -2.11
CA VAL A 54 19.75 4.76 -3.04
C VAL A 54 18.38 4.10 -2.89
N ALA A 55 17.66 3.93 -3.99
CA ALA A 55 16.49 3.05 -4.04
C ALA A 55 16.88 1.69 -4.61
N VAL A 56 16.67 0.62 -3.85
CA VAL A 56 16.84 -0.77 -4.29
C VAL A 56 15.48 -1.28 -4.74
N VAL A 57 15.34 -1.53 -6.04
CA VAL A 57 14.06 -1.86 -6.70
C VAL A 57 14.10 -3.19 -7.43
N GLY A 58 12.95 -3.72 -7.81
CA GLY A 58 12.82 -5.00 -8.55
C GLY A 58 11.57 -5.76 -8.10
N GLY A 59 11.18 -6.77 -8.85
CA GLY A 59 10.02 -7.61 -8.56
C GLY A 59 10.14 -8.37 -7.24
N ASN A 60 9.04 -8.96 -6.78
CA ASN A 60 9.05 -9.84 -5.60
C ASN A 60 9.96 -11.05 -5.84
N GLY A 61 10.74 -11.41 -4.82
CA GLY A 61 11.71 -12.50 -4.91
C GLY A 61 13.02 -12.14 -5.63
N SER A 62 13.25 -10.87 -6.03
CA SER A 62 14.52 -10.43 -6.64
C SER A 62 15.69 -10.32 -5.64
N ALA A 63 15.46 -10.66 -4.37
CA ALA A 63 16.44 -10.71 -3.26
C ALA A 63 16.90 -9.35 -2.70
N LYS A 64 16.14 -8.26 -2.89
CA LYS A 64 16.43 -6.92 -2.34
C LYS A 64 16.68 -6.93 -0.83
N THR A 65 15.72 -7.44 -0.06
CA THR A 65 15.81 -7.55 1.41
C THR A 65 16.99 -8.43 1.85
N THR A 66 17.28 -9.52 1.12
CA THR A 66 18.44 -10.38 1.42
C THR A 66 19.75 -9.62 1.21
N LEU A 67 19.89 -8.89 0.10
CA LEU A 67 21.04 -8.03 -0.16
C LEU A 67 21.23 -7.00 0.96
N CYS A 68 20.18 -6.25 1.30
CA CYS A 68 20.27 -5.22 2.34
C CYS A 68 20.59 -5.80 3.73
N LYS A 69 20.14 -7.01 4.04
CA LYS A 69 20.49 -7.72 5.29
C LYS A 69 21.96 -8.13 5.36
N THR A 70 22.69 -8.17 4.25
CA THR A 70 24.14 -8.41 4.28
C THR A 70 24.91 -7.20 4.80
N PHE A 71 24.37 -5.98 4.68
CA PHE A 71 25.04 -4.74 5.08
C PHE A 71 25.14 -4.59 6.60
N ASN A 72 24.20 -5.15 7.35
CA ASN A 72 24.20 -5.13 8.82
C ASN A 72 24.58 -6.49 9.44
N GLY A 73 25.03 -7.45 8.63
CA GLY A 73 25.46 -8.77 9.08
C GLY A 73 24.33 -9.72 9.49
N LEU A 74 23.06 -9.34 9.37
CA LEU A 74 21.94 -10.28 9.61
C LEU A 74 22.03 -11.50 8.70
N VAL A 75 22.52 -11.33 7.48
CA VAL A 75 23.00 -12.38 6.60
C VAL A 75 24.53 -12.24 6.56
N PRO A 76 25.29 -13.29 6.91
CA PRO A 76 24.87 -14.66 7.23
C PRO A 76 24.75 -14.97 8.73
N HIS A 77 24.98 -14.03 9.67
CA HIS A 77 25.15 -14.37 11.10
C HIS A 77 23.85 -14.76 11.81
N TYR A 78 22.72 -14.16 11.47
CA TYR A 78 21.41 -14.50 12.01
C TYR A 78 20.65 -15.45 11.06
N TRP A 79 20.60 -15.10 9.78
CA TRP A 79 20.07 -15.94 8.71
C TRP A 79 21.22 -16.73 8.09
N ASN A 80 21.51 -17.90 8.65
CA ASN A 80 22.59 -18.77 8.20
C ASN A 80 22.37 -19.25 6.77
N GLY A 81 23.45 -19.57 6.07
CA GLY A 81 23.44 -20.10 4.70
C GLY A 81 24.84 -20.22 4.13
N ASP A 82 24.91 -20.70 2.88
CA ASP A 82 26.17 -20.74 2.13
C ASP A 82 26.47 -19.31 1.64
N PHE A 83 27.56 -18.73 2.12
CA PHE A 83 27.98 -17.37 1.82
C PHE A 83 29.35 -17.40 1.14
N ALA A 84 29.49 -16.70 0.01
CA ALA A 84 30.75 -16.53 -0.71
C ALA A 84 30.89 -15.08 -1.18
N GLY A 85 32.12 -14.62 -1.38
CA GLY A 85 32.41 -13.23 -1.71
C GLY A 85 32.65 -12.38 -0.45
N SER A 86 32.55 -11.06 -0.56
CA SER A 86 32.76 -10.15 0.56
C SER A 86 31.82 -8.94 0.54
N VAL A 87 31.48 -8.46 1.74
CA VAL A 87 30.69 -7.23 1.95
C VAL A 87 31.43 -6.37 2.97
N HIS A 88 31.78 -5.15 2.56
CA HIS A 88 32.43 -4.18 3.45
C HIS A 88 31.50 -2.98 3.64
N VAL A 89 31.34 -2.56 4.89
CA VAL A 89 30.58 -1.37 5.25
C VAL A 89 31.47 -0.45 6.09
N ASP A 90 31.65 0.78 5.64
CA ASP A 90 32.57 1.76 6.23
C ASP A 90 33.98 1.15 6.46
N GLY A 91 34.44 0.35 5.48
CA GLY A 91 35.74 -0.33 5.50
C GLY A 91 35.83 -1.58 6.39
N VAL A 92 34.70 -1.98 7.03
CA VAL A 92 34.65 -3.16 7.92
C VAL A 92 33.99 -4.33 7.18
N ASP A 93 34.65 -5.49 7.20
CA ASP A 93 34.09 -6.72 6.63
C ASP A 93 32.94 -7.25 7.49
N THR A 94 31.77 -7.45 6.87
CA THR A 94 30.58 -7.92 7.60
C THR A 94 30.69 -9.38 8.03
N TRP A 95 31.54 -10.18 7.38
CA TRP A 95 31.79 -11.57 7.76
C TRP A 95 32.56 -11.67 9.09
N ASP A 96 33.56 -10.80 9.28
CA ASP A 96 34.40 -10.82 10.45
C ASP A 96 33.85 -10.04 11.64
N SER A 97 32.68 -9.37 11.46
CA SER A 97 32.07 -8.50 12.47
C SER A 97 30.76 -9.06 12.97
N SER A 98 30.46 -8.88 14.24
CA SER A 98 29.16 -9.24 14.80
C SER A 98 28.05 -8.28 14.34
N VAL A 99 26.79 -8.76 14.32
CA VAL A 99 25.61 -7.92 14.04
C VAL A 99 25.54 -6.72 15.01
N ALA A 100 25.96 -6.90 16.26
CA ALA A 100 26.00 -5.83 17.25
C ALA A 100 26.99 -4.73 16.86
N GLU A 101 28.21 -5.07 16.43
CA GLU A 101 29.20 -4.08 15.96
C GLU A 101 28.72 -3.35 14.71
N LEU A 102 28.14 -4.08 13.74
CA LEU A 102 27.62 -3.50 12.50
C LEU A 102 26.42 -2.60 12.74
N SER A 103 25.57 -2.87 13.75
CA SER A 103 24.40 -2.05 14.05
C SER A 103 24.73 -0.62 14.51
N SER A 104 25.96 -0.37 14.95
CA SER A 104 26.47 1.00 15.21
C SER A 104 26.81 1.77 13.94
N ARG A 105 26.97 1.10 12.79
CA ARG A 105 27.31 1.67 11.49
C ARG A 105 26.14 1.68 10.52
N VAL A 106 25.33 0.61 10.55
CA VAL A 106 24.18 0.42 9.69
C VAL A 106 22.94 0.24 10.54
N GLY A 107 22.12 1.27 10.57
CA GLY A 107 20.80 1.19 11.12
C GLY A 107 19.84 0.50 10.14
N TYR A 108 18.98 -0.40 10.63
CA TYR A 108 18.00 -1.10 9.81
C TYR A 108 16.60 -0.91 10.38
N VAL A 109 15.69 -0.37 9.58
CA VAL A 109 14.25 -0.29 9.88
C VAL A 109 13.54 -1.33 9.04
N TYR A 110 12.88 -2.29 9.72
CA TYR A 110 12.19 -3.40 9.05
C TYR A 110 10.84 -2.98 8.48
N GLN A 111 10.37 -3.70 7.46
CA GLN A 111 9.04 -3.55 6.90
C GLN A 111 7.94 -3.65 7.99
N ASP A 112 8.05 -4.64 8.88
CA ASP A 112 7.20 -4.76 10.07
C ASP A 112 7.87 -4.08 11.27
N PHE A 113 7.87 -2.74 11.26
CA PHE A 113 8.49 -1.91 12.29
C PHE A 113 7.82 -2.06 13.67
N GLN A 114 6.57 -2.53 13.75
CA GLN A 114 5.88 -2.74 15.04
C GLN A 114 6.53 -3.86 15.83
N ASN A 115 7.00 -4.90 15.16
CA ASN A 115 7.73 -6.01 15.79
C ASN A 115 9.17 -5.62 16.20
N GLN A 116 9.66 -4.47 15.74
CA GLN A 116 10.96 -3.94 16.15
C GLN A 116 10.89 -3.22 17.50
N LEU A 117 9.73 -2.68 17.89
CA LEU A 117 9.54 -1.92 19.13
C LEU A 117 9.38 -2.87 20.33
N VAL A 118 10.36 -2.87 21.24
CA VAL A 118 10.43 -3.83 22.35
C VAL A 118 10.25 -3.20 23.73
N ARG A 119 10.33 -1.86 23.82
CA ARG A 119 10.22 -1.15 25.09
C ARG A 119 8.83 -0.51 25.27
N PRO A 120 8.38 -0.31 26.52
CA PRO A 120 7.02 0.18 26.76
C PRO A 120 6.81 1.64 26.37
N THR A 121 7.79 2.52 26.53
CA THR A 121 7.66 3.95 26.21
C THR A 121 8.55 4.34 25.06
N VAL A 122 8.18 5.40 24.33
CA VAL A 122 8.95 5.94 23.21
C VAL A 122 10.38 6.31 23.64
N ARG A 123 10.53 6.98 24.76
CA ARG A 123 11.86 7.33 25.29
C ARG A 123 12.71 6.11 25.59
N ASP A 124 12.15 5.09 26.24
CA ASP A 124 12.88 3.88 26.57
C ASP A 124 13.25 3.08 25.32
N GLU A 125 12.40 3.11 24.30
CA GLU A 125 12.68 2.48 22.99
C GLU A 125 13.84 3.13 22.29
N VAL A 126 13.82 4.46 22.15
CA VAL A 126 14.90 5.20 21.47
C VAL A 126 16.21 5.16 22.25
N ALA A 127 16.15 5.12 23.60
CA ALA A 127 17.31 4.97 24.45
C ALA A 127 17.92 3.56 24.46
N PHE A 128 17.17 2.55 23.99
CA PHE A 128 17.55 1.14 24.13
C PHE A 128 18.89 0.81 23.48
N GLY A 129 19.09 1.22 22.23
CA GLY A 129 20.36 1.01 21.51
C GLY A 129 21.54 1.68 22.22
N PRO A 130 21.56 3.01 22.36
CA PRO A 130 22.66 3.72 22.99
C PRO A 130 22.99 3.23 24.40
N LEU A 131 21.96 2.89 25.20
CA LEU A 131 22.15 2.35 26.54
C LEU A 131 22.86 1.00 26.54
N ASN A 132 22.45 0.06 25.66
CA ASN A 132 23.04 -1.27 25.58
C ASN A 132 24.47 -1.23 25.01
N PHE A 133 24.80 -0.26 24.16
CA PHE A 133 26.18 -0.02 23.70
C PHE A 133 27.04 0.73 24.72
N GLY A 134 26.49 1.10 25.89
CA GLY A 134 27.25 1.74 26.95
C GLY A 134 27.59 3.22 26.68
N HIS A 135 26.85 3.89 25.80
CA HIS A 135 27.06 5.31 25.53
C HIS A 135 26.63 6.14 26.74
N ALA A 136 27.57 6.87 27.36
CA ALA A 136 27.30 7.73 28.51
C ALA A 136 26.32 8.86 28.18
N ASP A 137 26.29 9.31 26.93
CA ASP A 137 25.45 10.37 26.38
C ASP A 137 24.09 9.84 25.82
N TYR A 138 23.67 8.62 26.22
CA TYR A 138 22.46 7.98 25.68
C TYR A 138 21.20 8.84 25.77
N ARG A 139 21.08 9.68 26.83
CA ARG A 139 19.93 10.57 27.01
C ARG A 139 19.91 11.69 25.98
N GLU A 140 21.07 12.32 25.76
CA GLU A 140 21.25 13.37 24.76
C GLU A 140 20.96 12.85 23.38
N ARG A 141 21.54 11.70 23.00
CA ARG A 141 21.26 11.01 21.72
C ARG A 141 19.79 10.70 21.53
N THR A 142 19.10 10.28 22.61
CA THR A 142 17.65 10.01 22.59
C THR A 142 16.86 11.28 22.31
N ASP A 143 17.15 12.36 23.03
CA ASP A 143 16.44 13.64 22.88
C ASP A 143 16.70 14.23 21.49
N GLU A 144 17.95 14.23 21.01
CA GLU A 144 18.31 14.65 19.64
C GLU A 144 17.57 13.87 18.57
N ALA A 145 17.53 12.54 18.65
CA ALA A 145 16.84 11.71 17.67
C ALA A 145 15.32 11.98 17.63
N LEU A 146 14.70 12.19 18.80
CA LEU A 146 13.28 12.54 18.90
C LEU A 146 12.99 13.93 18.34
N GLU A 147 13.88 14.90 18.55
CA GLU A 147 13.78 16.26 18.02
C GLU A 147 13.98 16.30 16.51
N HIS A 148 15.01 15.61 15.97
CA HIS A 148 15.27 15.51 14.53
C HIS A 148 14.04 14.99 13.75
N LEU A 149 13.34 13.99 14.30
CA LEU A 149 12.17 13.43 13.67
C LEU A 149 10.85 14.15 14.03
N GLY A 150 10.91 15.20 14.86
CA GLY A 150 9.74 16.00 15.24
C GLY A 150 8.76 15.28 16.17
N ILE A 151 9.20 14.21 16.86
CA ILE A 151 8.35 13.37 17.72
C ILE A 151 8.66 13.50 19.22
N ALA A 152 9.39 14.53 19.63
CA ALA A 152 9.72 14.78 21.04
C ALA A 152 8.47 14.84 21.95
N HIS A 153 7.32 15.27 21.41
CA HIS A 153 6.03 15.31 22.12
C HIS A 153 5.46 13.92 22.44
N LEU A 154 5.97 12.84 21.81
CA LEU A 154 5.53 11.46 22.05
C LEU A 154 6.38 10.74 23.11
N ARG A 155 7.44 11.35 23.62
CA ARG A 155 8.49 10.74 24.46
C ARG A 155 7.98 9.88 25.62
N ASP A 156 6.89 10.30 26.28
CA ASP A 156 6.34 9.64 27.46
C ASP A 156 5.13 8.75 27.13
N GLN A 157 4.76 8.63 25.84
CA GLN A 157 3.67 7.76 25.40
C GLN A 157 4.11 6.30 25.34
N PHE A 158 3.14 5.41 25.52
CA PHE A 158 3.37 3.98 25.33
C PHE A 158 3.38 3.63 23.84
N VAL A 159 4.32 2.77 23.40
CA VAL A 159 4.50 2.42 21.99
C VAL A 159 3.25 1.79 21.38
N TRP A 160 2.46 1.02 22.15
CA TRP A 160 1.21 0.42 21.67
C TRP A 160 0.02 1.38 21.52
N GLN A 161 0.19 2.64 21.92
CA GLN A 161 -0.82 3.72 21.75
C GLN A 161 -0.56 4.55 20.49
N LEU A 162 0.58 4.33 19.84
CA LEU A 162 1.00 5.08 18.68
C LEU A 162 0.22 4.65 17.43
N SER A 163 0.02 5.59 16.51
CA SER A 163 -0.41 5.26 15.17
C SER A 163 0.72 4.61 14.37
N GLY A 164 0.43 3.87 13.30
CA GLY A 164 1.44 3.23 12.46
C GLY A 164 2.56 4.19 12.03
N GLY A 165 2.23 5.38 11.53
CA GLY A 165 3.24 6.38 11.16
C GLY A 165 4.08 6.88 12.34
N GLN A 166 3.48 7.05 13.53
CA GLN A 166 4.23 7.41 14.72
C GLN A 166 5.16 6.29 15.16
N SER A 167 4.71 5.04 15.12
CA SER A 167 5.55 3.87 15.44
C SER A 167 6.73 3.75 14.48
N HIS A 168 6.52 4.05 13.19
CA HIS A 168 7.59 4.06 12.20
C HIS A 168 8.65 5.13 12.51
N LEU A 169 8.22 6.36 12.83
CA LEU A 169 9.13 7.43 13.23
C LEU A 169 9.88 7.09 14.53
N VAL A 170 9.26 6.37 15.46
CA VAL A 170 9.94 5.88 16.68
C VAL A 170 10.98 4.82 16.36
N ALA A 171 10.67 3.86 15.45
CA ALA A 171 11.66 2.89 15.00
C ALA A 171 12.85 3.56 14.30
N LEU A 172 12.59 4.56 13.46
CA LEU A 172 13.64 5.36 12.83
C LEU A 172 14.45 6.17 13.86
N ALA A 173 13.80 6.75 14.91
CA ALA A 173 14.49 7.44 15.98
C ALA A 173 15.41 6.52 16.79
N ALA A 174 14.96 5.28 17.07
CA ALA A 174 15.75 4.29 17.78
C ALA A 174 17.04 3.92 17.00
N VAL A 175 16.93 3.84 15.67
CA VAL A 175 18.09 3.63 14.79
C VAL A 175 18.98 4.86 14.77
N LEU A 176 18.42 6.06 14.60
CA LEU A 176 19.16 7.32 14.48
C LEU A 176 19.95 7.64 15.76
N ALA A 177 19.44 7.26 16.94
CA ALA A 177 20.11 7.48 18.22
C ALA A 177 21.47 6.80 18.33
N LEU A 178 21.76 5.79 17.51
CA LEU A 178 23.09 5.19 17.38
C LEU A 178 24.04 6.01 16.50
N ARG A 179 23.55 7.03 15.78
CA ARG A 179 24.28 7.88 14.84
C ARG A 179 24.99 7.05 13.75
N PRO A 180 24.26 6.22 13.00
CA PRO A 180 24.84 5.35 11.98
C PRO A 180 25.29 6.14 10.75
N GLU A 181 26.26 5.59 9.99
CA GLU A 181 26.71 6.13 8.69
C GLU A 181 25.72 5.79 7.55
N VAL A 182 25.00 4.67 7.72
CA VAL A 182 24.05 4.15 6.74
C VAL A 182 22.74 3.83 7.44
N ILE A 183 21.62 4.22 6.86
CA ILE A 183 20.28 3.78 7.28
C ILE A 183 19.65 2.99 6.13
N VAL A 184 19.27 1.75 6.39
CA VAL A 184 18.46 0.92 5.48
C VAL A 184 17.02 0.95 5.97
N VAL A 185 16.08 1.26 5.08
CA VAL A 185 14.64 1.26 5.39
C VAL A 185 13.94 0.35 4.40
N ASP A 186 13.39 -0.73 4.92
CA ASP A 186 12.72 -1.77 4.11
C ASP A 186 11.22 -1.43 4.02
N GLU A 187 10.78 -1.00 2.83
CA GLU A 187 9.41 -0.57 2.54
C GLU A 187 8.86 0.48 3.53
N PRO A 188 9.48 1.69 3.58
CA PRO A 188 9.18 2.70 4.60
C PRO A 188 7.74 3.20 4.62
N VAL A 189 6.98 2.94 3.57
CA VAL A 189 5.63 3.47 3.39
C VAL A 189 4.55 2.39 3.37
N ALA A 190 4.92 1.13 3.58
CA ALA A 190 3.95 0.05 3.71
C ALA A 190 2.93 0.36 4.82
N GLU A 191 1.63 0.22 4.53
CA GLU A 191 0.52 0.45 5.47
C GLU A 191 0.31 1.91 5.93
N LEU A 192 1.02 2.89 5.32
CA LEU A 192 0.85 4.31 5.63
C LEU A 192 -0.05 5.00 4.62
N ASP A 193 -0.79 6.01 5.09
CA ASP A 193 -1.45 6.92 4.17
C ASP A 193 -0.42 7.76 3.38
N PRO A 194 -0.73 8.18 2.13
CA PRO A 194 0.23 8.86 1.26
C PRO A 194 0.86 10.12 1.87
N ALA A 195 0.14 10.86 2.72
CA ALA A 195 0.66 12.06 3.35
C ALA A 195 1.73 11.73 4.38
N ARG A 196 1.52 10.68 5.20
CA ARG A 196 2.51 10.19 6.16
C ARG A 196 3.70 9.52 5.48
N ALA A 197 3.43 8.75 4.43
CA ALA A 197 4.48 8.19 3.59
C ALA A 197 5.45 9.29 3.10
N ARG A 198 4.89 10.38 2.58
CA ARG A 198 5.68 11.53 2.14
C ARG A 198 6.44 12.20 3.29
N GLU A 199 5.83 12.32 4.48
CA GLU A 199 6.50 12.87 5.67
C GLU A 199 7.76 12.06 6.02
N ILE A 200 7.69 10.72 6.00
CA ILE A 200 8.86 9.86 6.25
C ILE A 200 9.96 10.10 5.23
N TYR A 201 9.62 10.14 3.93
CA TYR A 201 10.61 10.41 2.89
C TYR A 201 11.25 11.79 3.02
N LEU A 202 10.49 12.81 3.40
CA LEU A 202 11.02 14.14 3.71
C LEU A 202 12.02 14.10 4.87
N ARG A 203 11.74 13.32 5.94
CA ARG A 203 12.69 13.12 7.05
C ARG A 203 13.94 12.37 6.61
N LEU A 204 13.79 11.31 5.82
CA LEU A 204 14.94 10.57 5.28
C LEU A 204 15.81 11.47 4.40
N ARG A 205 15.21 12.32 3.57
CA ARG A 205 15.93 13.31 2.75
C ARG A 205 16.65 14.34 3.61
N GLU A 206 16.02 14.85 4.68
CA GLU A 206 16.63 15.77 5.63
C GLU A 206 17.88 15.14 6.29
N LEU A 207 17.79 13.90 6.77
CA LEU A 207 18.92 13.13 7.31
C LEU A 207 20.04 12.93 6.28
N ASN A 208 19.69 12.68 5.02
CA ASN A 208 20.68 12.51 3.95
C ASN A 208 21.37 13.84 3.60
N GLU A 209 20.61 14.91 3.35
CA GLU A 209 21.16 16.18 2.85
C GLU A 209 21.87 17.00 3.93
N ARG A 210 21.33 17.00 5.16
CA ARG A 210 21.83 17.82 6.25
C ARG A 210 22.90 17.10 7.08
N ASP A 211 22.64 15.83 7.40
CA ASP A 211 23.49 15.06 8.31
C ASP A 211 24.48 14.16 7.55
N GLY A 212 24.34 14.08 6.21
CA GLY A 212 25.25 13.31 5.34
C GLY A 212 25.10 11.79 5.47
N ILE A 213 24.01 11.32 6.10
CA ILE A 213 23.73 9.89 6.28
C ILE A 213 23.41 9.27 4.92
N THR A 214 24.03 8.13 4.60
CA THR A 214 23.67 7.35 3.42
C THR A 214 22.34 6.65 3.67
N VAL A 215 21.35 6.87 2.79
CA VAL A 215 20.02 6.27 2.92
C VAL A 215 19.84 5.22 1.83
N ILE A 216 19.41 4.03 2.21
CA ILE A 216 19.05 2.95 1.29
C ILE A 216 17.61 2.56 1.57
N THR A 217 16.74 2.70 0.56
CA THR A 217 15.35 2.27 0.66
C THR A 217 15.08 1.07 -0.24
N ILE A 218 14.38 0.07 0.28
CA ILE A 218 13.74 -0.94 -0.58
C ILE A 218 12.34 -0.42 -0.86
N GLU A 219 12.00 -0.20 -2.13
CA GLU A 219 10.77 0.52 -2.46
C GLU A 219 10.09 -0.06 -3.70
N HIS A 220 8.76 0.00 -3.70
CA HIS A 220 7.91 -0.38 -4.82
C HIS A 220 7.15 0.81 -5.40
N HIS A 221 7.02 1.92 -4.66
CA HIS A 221 6.32 3.12 -5.11
C HIS A 221 7.23 4.01 -5.95
N ALA A 222 7.09 3.88 -7.25
CA ALA A 222 7.96 4.56 -8.22
C ALA A 222 7.95 6.08 -8.12
N GLU A 223 6.87 6.70 -7.62
CA GLU A 223 6.82 8.15 -7.36
C GLU A 223 7.84 8.58 -6.31
N PHE A 224 7.95 7.86 -5.20
CA PHE A 224 8.93 8.17 -4.15
C PHE A 224 10.36 7.92 -4.64
N ILE A 225 10.57 6.89 -5.46
CA ILE A 225 11.87 6.65 -6.08
C ILE A 225 12.29 7.83 -6.96
N ALA A 226 11.41 8.27 -7.87
CA ALA A 226 11.69 9.37 -8.79
C ALA A 226 11.92 10.70 -8.07
N GLU A 227 11.18 10.95 -6.97
CA GLU A 227 11.23 12.23 -6.26
C GLU A 227 12.38 12.33 -5.24
N PHE A 228 12.76 11.23 -4.58
CA PHE A 228 13.65 11.27 -3.43
C PHE A 228 15.00 10.58 -3.65
N ALA A 229 15.07 9.53 -4.47
CA ALA A 229 16.34 8.84 -4.70
C ALA A 229 17.28 9.66 -5.57
N ARG A 230 18.60 9.50 -5.31
CA ARG A 230 19.67 10.01 -6.19
C ARG A 230 20.14 8.96 -7.16
N SER A 231 20.16 7.70 -6.72
CA SER A 231 20.50 6.56 -7.56
C SER A 231 19.54 5.38 -7.34
N VAL A 232 19.49 4.50 -8.31
CA VAL A 232 18.58 3.34 -8.32
C VAL A 232 19.38 2.08 -8.65
N VAL A 233 19.22 1.05 -7.82
CA VAL A 233 19.75 -0.30 -8.06
C VAL A 233 18.59 -1.19 -8.48
N LEU A 234 18.56 -1.65 -9.72
CA LEU A 234 17.58 -2.62 -10.19
C LEU A 234 18.08 -4.04 -9.94
N MET A 235 17.31 -4.79 -9.14
CA MET A 235 17.57 -6.18 -8.81
C MET A 235 16.67 -7.13 -9.60
N ALA A 236 17.25 -8.15 -10.19
CA ALA A 236 16.51 -9.25 -10.80
C ALA A 236 17.26 -10.57 -10.57
N ASP A 237 16.52 -11.66 -10.34
CA ASP A 237 17.07 -13.01 -10.18
C ASP A 237 18.28 -13.12 -9.23
N GLY A 238 18.30 -12.33 -8.16
CA GLY A 238 19.35 -12.35 -7.14
C GLY A 238 20.62 -11.57 -7.48
N ALA A 239 20.62 -10.75 -8.54
CA ALA A 239 21.74 -9.90 -8.94
C ALA A 239 21.29 -8.50 -9.35
N PRO A 240 22.14 -7.46 -9.21
CA PRO A 240 21.88 -6.15 -9.77
C PRO A 240 21.97 -6.22 -11.31
N VAL A 241 20.93 -5.74 -11.98
CA VAL A 241 20.91 -5.55 -13.44
C VAL A 241 21.74 -4.33 -13.80
N TRP A 242 21.57 -3.25 -13.04
CA TRP A 242 22.34 -2.01 -13.11
C TRP A 242 22.18 -1.17 -11.84
N HIS A 243 23.12 -0.23 -11.65
CA HIS A 243 23.08 0.84 -10.67
C HIS A 243 23.30 2.16 -11.41
N LEU A 244 22.29 3.04 -11.42
CA LEU A 244 22.28 4.25 -12.24
C LEU A 244 21.77 5.46 -11.45
N PRO A 245 22.18 6.69 -11.82
CA PRO A 245 21.52 7.91 -11.36
C PRO A 245 20.01 7.85 -11.65
N VAL A 246 19.19 8.44 -10.78
CA VAL A 246 17.72 8.35 -10.87
C VAL A 246 17.18 8.80 -12.23
N GLN A 247 17.73 9.86 -12.82
CA GLN A 247 17.30 10.35 -14.13
C GLN A 247 17.55 9.31 -15.23
N GLU A 248 18.73 8.69 -15.26
CA GLU A 248 19.07 7.65 -16.24
C GLU A 248 18.24 6.38 -16.01
N ALA A 249 17.96 6.03 -14.73
CA ALA A 249 17.10 4.92 -14.39
C ALA A 249 15.66 5.15 -14.89
N MET A 250 15.12 6.36 -14.72
CA MET A 250 13.77 6.70 -15.20
C MET A 250 13.69 6.85 -16.72
N ASP A 251 14.77 7.29 -17.38
CA ASP A 251 14.86 7.23 -18.86
C ASP A 251 14.82 5.79 -19.40
N ARG A 252 15.17 4.78 -18.56
CA ARG A 252 15.05 3.33 -18.83
C ARG A 252 13.79 2.72 -18.20
N HIS A 253 12.70 3.47 -18.14
CA HIS A 253 11.45 3.02 -17.51
C HIS A 253 10.88 1.71 -18.10
N GLU A 254 11.19 1.39 -19.35
CA GLU A 254 10.81 0.12 -19.97
C GLU A 254 11.55 -1.06 -19.32
N ASP A 255 12.84 -0.91 -18.99
CA ASP A 255 13.61 -1.92 -18.24
C ASP A 255 13.03 -2.11 -16.84
N LEU A 256 12.68 -1.02 -16.15
CA LEU A 256 12.02 -1.08 -14.84
C LEU A 256 10.71 -1.86 -14.92
N ALA A 257 9.87 -1.56 -15.91
CA ALA A 257 8.59 -2.23 -16.12
C ALA A 257 8.75 -3.73 -16.44
N ALA A 258 9.75 -4.09 -17.26
CA ALA A 258 10.07 -5.48 -17.58
C ALA A 258 10.42 -6.31 -16.32
N HIS A 259 10.98 -5.65 -15.28
CA HIS A 259 11.35 -6.27 -14.00
C HIS A 259 10.33 -6.01 -12.89
N GLY A 260 9.09 -5.60 -13.23
CA GLY A 260 7.98 -5.46 -12.28
C GLY A 260 7.99 -4.17 -11.48
N VAL A 261 8.68 -3.13 -11.95
CA VAL A 261 8.70 -1.77 -11.37
C VAL A 261 8.12 -0.81 -12.41
N PRO A 262 6.80 -0.59 -12.44
CA PRO A 262 6.20 0.34 -13.38
C PRO A 262 6.64 1.78 -13.11
N ALA A 263 6.77 2.55 -14.19
CA ALA A 263 7.13 3.95 -14.09
C ALA A 263 6.02 4.80 -13.45
N PRO A 264 6.36 5.89 -12.74
CA PRO A 264 5.39 6.91 -12.36
C PRO A 264 4.66 7.48 -13.58
N ASP A 265 3.42 7.96 -13.40
CA ASP A 265 2.68 8.58 -14.49
C ASP A 265 3.41 9.78 -15.11
N ALA A 266 4.11 10.57 -14.28
CA ALA A 266 4.92 11.70 -14.76
C ALA A 266 5.98 11.24 -15.77
N VAL A 267 6.69 10.16 -15.46
CA VAL A 267 7.69 9.54 -16.34
C VAL A 267 7.03 9.00 -17.60
N ALA A 268 6.00 8.16 -17.45
CA ALA A 268 5.35 7.48 -18.57
C ALA A 268 4.67 8.46 -19.55
N LEU A 269 3.99 9.49 -19.03
CA LEU A 269 3.30 10.50 -19.83
C LEU A 269 4.28 11.44 -20.53
N SER A 270 5.33 11.91 -19.83
CA SER A 270 6.35 12.76 -20.45
C SER A 270 7.17 12.04 -21.50
N ALA A 271 7.50 10.74 -21.25
CA ALA A 271 8.15 9.90 -22.24
C ALA A 271 7.29 9.72 -23.51
N ALA A 272 5.98 9.45 -23.33
CA ALA A 272 5.03 9.38 -24.43
C ALA A 272 4.94 10.71 -25.21
N ALA A 273 5.05 11.84 -24.54
CA ALA A 273 5.11 13.15 -25.20
C ALA A 273 6.46 13.45 -25.89
N GLY A 274 7.41 12.52 -25.84
CA GLY A 274 8.73 12.67 -26.47
C GLY A 274 9.74 13.47 -25.64
N ALA A 275 9.43 13.75 -24.36
CA ALA A 275 10.37 14.46 -23.51
C ALA A 275 11.63 13.61 -23.23
N ARG A 276 12.79 14.25 -23.33
CA ARG A 276 14.10 13.70 -22.97
C ARG A 276 14.94 14.83 -22.36
N PRO A 277 15.40 14.70 -21.11
CA PRO A 277 15.09 13.63 -20.17
C PRO A 277 13.60 13.57 -19.79
N VAL A 278 13.14 12.42 -19.27
CA VAL A 278 11.75 12.25 -18.80
C VAL A 278 11.52 13.08 -17.53
N ALA A 279 10.27 13.47 -17.28
CA ALA A 279 9.90 14.22 -16.08
C ALA A 279 9.84 13.31 -14.85
N LEU A 280 10.44 13.73 -13.75
CA LEU A 280 10.46 12.96 -12.49
C LEU A 280 9.33 13.35 -11.53
N ASP A 281 8.70 14.50 -11.75
CA ASP A 281 7.67 15.06 -10.87
C ASP A 281 6.48 15.64 -11.65
N VAL A 282 5.41 15.99 -10.93
CA VAL A 282 4.18 16.53 -11.51
C VAL A 282 4.40 17.86 -12.23
N PRO A 283 5.09 18.87 -11.67
CA PRO A 283 5.33 20.13 -12.35
C PRO A 283 6.11 19.97 -13.66
N SER A 284 7.17 19.17 -13.65
CA SER A 284 7.99 18.90 -14.84
C SER A 284 7.21 18.16 -15.92
N ALA A 285 6.36 17.19 -15.52
CA ALA A 285 5.50 16.46 -16.43
C ALA A 285 4.44 17.41 -17.05
N ALA A 286 3.80 18.25 -16.25
CA ALA A 286 2.85 19.23 -16.75
C ALA A 286 3.52 20.22 -17.74
N ALA A 287 4.74 20.66 -17.45
CA ALA A 287 5.51 21.51 -18.36
C ALA A 287 5.81 20.81 -19.69
N ALA A 288 6.21 19.54 -19.66
CA ALA A 288 6.50 18.73 -20.85
C ALA A 288 5.23 18.47 -21.70
N LEU A 289 4.08 18.27 -21.04
CA LEU A 289 2.82 17.96 -21.71
C LEU A 289 2.11 19.20 -22.25
N ARG A 290 2.27 20.37 -21.64
CA ARG A 290 1.58 21.62 -22.00
C ARG A 290 1.63 21.96 -23.50
N PRO A 291 2.76 21.82 -24.23
CA PRO A 291 2.82 22.11 -25.66
C PRO A 291 2.04 21.14 -26.54
N VAL A 292 1.81 19.91 -26.07
CA VAL A 292 1.23 18.80 -26.86
C VAL A 292 -0.21 18.49 -26.48
N VAL A 293 -0.68 18.92 -25.31
CA VAL A 293 -2.07 18.75 -24.89
C VAL A 293 -2.97 19.57 -25.80
N ARG A 294 -3.96 18.93 -26.41
CA ARG A 294 -4.94 19.59 -27.26
C ARG A 294 -6.03 20.21 -26.40
N GLU A 295 -6.35 21.49 -26.63
CA GLU A 295 -7.62 22.02 -26.20
C GLU A 295 -8.73 21.15 -26.81
N ARG A 296 -9.60 20.58 -25.99
CA ARG A 296 -10.75 19.83 -26.49
C ARG A 296 -11.56 20.77 -27.36
N PRO A 297 -11.92 20.41 -28.61
CA PRO A 297 -12.80 21.22 -29.40
C PRO A 297 -14.09 21.44 -28.60
N THR A 298 -14.38 22.71 -28.28
CA THR A 298 -15.64 23.14 -27.72
C THR A 298 -16.75 22.79 -28.72
N GLY A 299 -17.30 21.58 -28.68
CA GLY A 299 -18.31 21.17 -29.65
C GLY A 299 -18.80 19.73 -29.59
N GLU A 300 -18.07 18.81 -29.03
CA GLU A 300 -18.57 17.45 -28.82
C GLU A 300 -19.10 17.29 -27.39
N ARG A 301 -20.34 17.74 -27.17
CA ARG A 301 -21.18 17.18 -26.10
C ARG A 301 -21.32 15.68 -26.37
N PRO A 302 -21.24 14.80 -25.36
CA PRO A 302 -21.61 13.41 -25.55
C PRO A 302 -23.02 13.39 -26.14
N THR A 303 -23.15 12.82 -27.34
CA THR A 303 -24.44 12.61 -28.01
C THR A 303 -25.24 11.62 -27.16
N GLY A 304 -26.13 12.14 -26.31
CA GLY A 304 -26.96 11.37 -25.38
C GLY A 304 -28.04 12.17 -24.66
N GLU A 305 -28.03 13.50 -24.73
CA GLU A 305 -29.15 14.27 -24.20
C GLU A 305 -30.22 14.51 -25.28
N ARG A 306 -31.26 13.66 -25.29
CA ARG A 306 -32.55 13.98 -25.91
C ARG A 306 -33.32 14.97 -25.02
N PRO A 307 -33.98 15.98 -25.62
CA PRO A 307 -34.86 16.88 -24.86
C PRO A 307 -36.04 16.12 -24.26
N PRO A 308 -36.60 16.54 -23.12
CA PRO A 308 -37.73 15.87 -22.48
C PRO A 308 -39.00 16.09 -23.27
N GLY A 309 -39.61 15.00 -23.73
CA GLY A 309 -40.96 15.01 -24.29
C GLY A 309 -41.09 14.25 -25.60
N GLU A 310 -41.27 12.94 -25.51
CA GLU A 310 -42.16 12.17 -26.37
C GLU A 310 -42.10 10.68 -25.96
N ARG A 311 -43.25 10.18 -25.43
CA ARG A 311 -43.45 8.75 -25.15
C ARG A 311 -43.81 8.01 -26.44
N PRO A 312 -43.31 6.82 -26.70
CA PRO A 312 -44.02 5.83 -27.48
C PRO A 312 -44.61 4.75 -26.58
N THR A 313 -45.91 4.55 -26.81
CA THR A 313 -46.71 3.41 -26.35
C THR A 313 -46.38 2.14 -27.15
N GLY A 314 -46.36 0.98 -26.48
CA GLY A 314 -46.61 -0.30 -27.16
C GLY A 314 -45.74 -1.46 -26.75
N ALA A 315 -46.26 -2.27 -25.86
CA ALA A 315 -46.36 -3.75 -25.78
C ALA A 315 -45.26 -4.62 -26.44
N ASP A 316 -44.65 -5.48 -25.65
CA ASP A 316 -44.78 -6.94 -25.60
C ASP A 316 -43.50 -7.54 -24.98
N ALA A 317 -43.71 -8.29 -23.89
CA ALA A 317 -42.72 -9.20 -23.33
C ALA A 317 -42.70 -10.51 -24.11
N PRO A 318 -41.56 -11.20 -24.19
CA PRO A 318 -41.52 -12.54 -23.62
C PRO A 318 -40.20 -12.96 -22.94
N GLY A 319 -40.38 -13.74 -21.88
CA GLY A 319 -39.72 -14.99 -21.60
C GLY A 319 -38.25 -14.97 -21.20
N GLY A 320 -37.99 -15.43 -19.96
CA GLY A 320 -36.71 -15.65 -19.36
C GLY A 320 -35.72 -16.50 -20.17
N ALA A 321 -34.47 -16.14 -20.04
CA ALA A 321 -33.33 -17.01 -20.34
C ALA A 321 -32.27 -16.78 -19.26
N ASP A 322 -31.79 -17.88 -18.69
CA ASP A 322 -30.65 -17.95 -17.77
C ASP A 322 -29.40 -17.29 -18.37
N PRO A 323 -28.59 -16.57 -17.59
CA PRO A 323 -27.35 -16.04 -18.08
C PRO A 323 -26.30 -17.14 -18.25
N ALA A 324 -25.71 -17.20 -19.43
CA ALA A 324 -24.62 -18.12 -19.79
C ALA A 324 -23.34 -17.82 -18.96
N PRO A 325 -22.50 -18.83 -18.71
CA PRO A 325 -21.30 -18.68 -17.90
C PRO A 325 -20.23 -17.86 -18.65
N VAL A 326 -19.70 -16.86 -17.97
CA VAL A 326 -18.52 -16.10 -18.43
C VAL A 326 -17.27 -16.96 -18.22
N VAL A 327 -16.67 -17.43 -19.30
CA VAL A 327 -15.38 -18.13 -19.30
C VAL A 327 -14.28 -17.07 -19.30
N VAL A 328 -13.57 -16.92 -18.20
CA VAL A 328 -12.32 -16.14 -18.15
C VAL A 328 -11.20 -17.05 -18.62
N THR A 329 -10.78 -16.91 -19.88
CA THR A 329 -9.57 -17.53 -20.40
C THR A 329 -8.35 -16.73 -19.93
N THR A 330 -7.46 -17.38 -19.18
CA THR A 330 -6.12 -16.89 -18.91
C THR A 330 -5.27 -17.00 -20.19
N GLY A 331 -5.37 -16.01 -21.05
CA GLY A 331 -4.49 -15.77 -22.19
C GLY A 331 -3.62 -14.55 -21.86
N GLN A 332 -2.34 -14.63 -22.24
CA GLN A 332 -1.35 -13.57 -22.13
C GLN A 332 -1.97 -12.20 -22.42
N ALA A 333 -1.77 -11.26 -21.48
CA ALA A 333 -2.26 -9.90 -21.58
C ALA A 333 -1.64 -9.19 -22.78
N ALA A 334 -2.37 -9.19 -23.89
CA ALA A 334 -2.30 -8.11 -24.85
C ALA A 334 -3.23 -7.03 -24.30
N GLY A 335 -2.72 -5.79 -24.18
CA GLY A 335 -3.44 -4.69 -23.60
C GLY A 335 -4.85 -4.53 -24.19
N VAL A 336 -5.84 -4.77 -23.36
CA VAL A 336 -7.22 -4.40 -23.63
C VAL A 336 -7.50 -3.23 -22.69
N ASP A 337 -7.56 -2.03 -23.26
CA ASP A 337 -8.03 -0.84 -22.59
C ASP A 337 -9.43 -1.10 -22.02
N PRO A 338 -9.69 -0.86 -20.73
CA PRO A 338 -11.04 -0.85 -20.22
C PRO A 338 -11.80 0.32 -20.87
N ALA A 339 -12.87 0.01 -21.59
CA ALA A 339 -13.74 1.01 -22.16
C ALA A 339 -14.25 1.96 -21.04
N PRO A 340 -14.30 3.27 -21.28
CA PRO A 340 -14.80 4.22 -20.29
C PRO A 340 -16.26 3.88 -19.95
N ALA A 341 -16.54 3.81 -18.65
CA ALA A 341 -17.89 3.58 -18.14
C ALA A 341 -18.82 4.67 -18.70
N ALA A 342 -19.85 4.25 -19.43
CA ALA A 342 -20.87 5.14 -19.95
C ALA A 342 -21.58 5.87 -18.79
N PRO A 343 -21.99 7.14 -18.98
CA PRO A 343 -22.77 7.85 -17.96
C PRO A 343 -24.13 7.18 -17.79
N VAL A 344 -24.39 6.73 -16.56
CA VAL A 344 -25.66 6.14 -16.18
C VAL A 344 -26.69 7.26 -16.09
N GLU A 345 -27.76 7.19 -16.90
CA GLU A 345 -28.97 8.03 -16.75
C GLU A 345 -29.58 7.83 -15.35
N PRO A 346 -30.32 8.81 -14.79
CA PRO A 346 -31.00 8.63 -13.51
C PRO A 346 -32.13 7.61 -13.68
N ALA A 347 -31.78 6.35 -13.44
CA ALA A 347 -32.76 5.30 -13.24
C ALA A 347 -33.56 5.58 -11.95
N GLU A 348 -34.75 4.98 -11.82
CA GLU A 348 -35.55 4.97 -10.58
C GLU A 348 -34.66 4.82 -9.35
N PRO A 349 -34.99 5.43 -8.21
CA PRO A 349 -34.08 5.46 -7.06
C PRO A 349 -33.66 4.04 -6.72
N ALA A 350 -32.40 3.73 -6.92
CA ALA A 350 -31.85 2.39 -6.74
C ALA A 350 -32.20 1.89 -5.34
N GLU A 351 -32.60 0.62 -5.23
CA GLU A 351 -32.99 -0.02 -3.99
C GLU A 351 -31.95 0.17 -2.89
N VAL A 352 -32.37 0.55 -1.69
CA VAL A 352 -31.48 0.77 -0.55
C VAL A 352 -31.09 -0.58 0.04
N VAL A 353 -29.80 -0.87 0.08
CA VAL A 353 -29.21 -2.09 0.66
C VAL A 353 -28.94 -1.93 2.14
N ALA A 354 -28.45 -0.76 2.56
CA ALA A 354 -28.20 -0.49 3.98
C ALA A 354 -28.54 0.96 4.33
N THR A 355 -29.02 1.18 5.57
CA THR A 355 -29.28 2.52 6.11
C THR A 355 -28.65 2.70 7.47
N LEU A 356 -28.14 3.90 7.72
CA LEU A 356 -27.73 4.38 9.03
C LEU A 356 -28.55 5.64 9.34
N ARG A 357 -29.08 5.77 10.57
CA ARG A 357 -29.87 6.94 11.00
C ARG A 357 -29.48 7.35 12.41
N GLY A 358 -28.96 8.57 12.55
CA GLY A 358 -28.55 9.17 13.82
C GLY A 358 -27.52 8.32 14.56
N VAL A 359 -26.62 7.64 13.84
CA VAL A 359 -25.73 6.63 14.41
C VAL A 359 -24.61 7.29 15.22
N ARG A 360 -24.52 6.89 16.49
CA ARG A 360 -23.42 7.27 17.40
C ARG A 360 -22.75 6.04 17.96
N HIS A 361 -21.42 6.05 17.96
CA HIS A 361 -20.62 4.99 18.58
C HIS A 361 -19.28 5.52 19.10
N GLY A 362 -18.79 4.89 20.16
CA GLY A 362 -17.49 5.20 20.76
C GLY A 362 -17.02 4.10 21.68
N TYR A 363 -15.72 4.09 21.94
CA TYR A 363 -15.06 3.11 22.79
C TYR A 363 -14.69 3.71 24.16
N ARG A 364 -14.66 2.86 25.18
CA ARG A 364 -14.12 3.27 26.49
C ARG A 364 -12.61 3.37 26.41
N SER A 365 -12.07 4.51 26.79
CA SER A 365 -10.61 4.67 26.89
C SER A 365 -10.09 3.96 28.16
N VAL A 366 -8.81 3.59 28.14
CA VAL A 366 -8.13 3.00 29.30
C VAL A 366 -8.15 3.96 30.51
N ALA A 367 -8.17 5.26 30.25
CA ALA A 367 -8.28 6.31 31.26
C ALA A 367 -9.71 6.51 31.82
N GLY A 368 -10.70 5.70 31.41
CA GLY A 368 -12.07 5.68 31.93
C GLY A 368 -13.07 6.62 31.27
N GLY A 369 -12.68 7.36 30.22
CA GLY A 369 -13.57 8.21 29.41
C GLY A 369 -14.18 7.47 28.22
N LEU A 370 -15.26 8.03 27.64
CA LEU A 370 -15.81 7.60 26.35
C LEU A 370 -15.15 8.42 25.23
N SER A 371 -14.46 7.76 24.31
CA SER A 371 -13.97 8.36 23.07
C SER A 371 -15.00 8.12 21.97
N THR A 372 -15.71 9.16 21.55
CA THR A 372 -16.65 9.11 20.43
C THR A 372 -15.87 8.93 19.12
N VAL A 373 -16.28 7.97 18.31
CA VAL A 373 -15.65 7.64 17.01
C VAL A 373 -16.58 7.96 15.87
N LEU A 374 -17.90 7.77 16.04
CA LEU A 374 -18.92 8.19 15.08
C LEU A 374 -19.96 9.02 15.82
N ASP A 375 -20.35 10.15 15.23
CA ASP A 375 -21.30 11.10 15.84
C ASP A 375 -22.35 11.54 14.81
N ASP A 376 -23.60 11.18 15.08
CA ASP A 376 -24.81 11.56 14.33
C ASP A 376 -24.74 11.26 12.82
N LEU A 377 -24.36 10.03 12.49
CA LEU A 377 -24.14 9.60 11.11
C LEU A 377 -25.46 9.14 10.45
N ASP A 378 -25.83 9.82 9.35
CA ASP A 378 -26.90 9.44 8.44
C ASP A 378 -26.32 9.05 7.09
N LEU A 379 -26.72 7.87 6.55
CA LEU A 379 -26.16 7.35 5.31
C LEU A 379 -27.11 6.30 4.70
N ASP A 380 -27.26 6.32 3.36
CA ASP A 380 -27.87 5.26 2.57
C ASP A 380 -26.84 4.66 1.61
N LEU A 381 -26.77 3.32 1.57
CA LEU A 381 -25.99 2.56 0.60
C LEU A 381 -26.96 1.88 -0.36
N ARG A 382 -26.77 2.06 -1.66
CA ARG A 382 -27.73 1.63 -2.68
C ARG A 382 -27.18 0.50 -3.55
N ALA A 383 -28.09 -0.24 -4.16
CA ALA A 383 -27.72 -1.27 -5.13
C ALA A 383 -27.05 -0.65 -6.37
N GLY A 384 -26.01 -1.35 -6.88
CA GLY A 384 -25.19 -0.90 -7.99
C GLY A 384 -24.06 0.06 -7.59
N GLU A 385 -23.99 0.50 -6.31
CA GLU A 385 -22.93 1.41 -5.90
C GLU A 385 -21.61 0.68 -5.58
N ARG A 386 -20.52 1.27 -6.07
CA ARG A 386 -19.14 0.96 -5.70
C ARG A 386 -18.60 2.12 -4.89
N ILE A 387 -18.62 1.96 -3.57
CA ILE A 387 -18.37 3.05 -2.63
C ILE A 387 -16.94 2.96 -2.12
N ALA A 388 -16.15 4.01 -2.33
CA ALA A 388 -14.89 4.19 -1.63
C ALA A 388 -15.14 4.95 -0.32
N LEU A 389 -14.77 4.35 0.80
CA LEU A 389 -14.81 4.97 2.12
C LEU A 389 -13.42 5.49 2.47
N VAL A 390 -13.20 6.79 2.36
CA VAL A 390 -11.90 7.42 2.54
C VAL A 390 -11.89 8.33 3.76
N GLY A 391 -10.69 8.72 4.23
CA GLY A 391 -10.51 9.60 5.39
C GLY A 391 -9.27 9.22 6.19
N THR A 392 -8.87 10.10 7.10
CA THR A 392 -7.68 9.90 7.95
C THR A 392 -7.78 8.66 8.84
N ASN A 393 -6.64 8.17 9.30
CA ASN A 393 -6.61 7.09 10.28
C ASN A 393 -7.31 7.56 11.58
N GLY A 394 -8.23 6.72 12.09
CA GLY A 394 -9.07 7.08 13.23
C GLY A 394 -10.37 7.82 12.88
N ALA A 395 -10.64 8.15 11.61
CA ALA A 395 -11.89 8.80 11.20
C ALA A 395 -13.16 7.97 11.43
N GLY A 396 -13.03 6.66 11.73
CA GLY A 396 -14.17 5.78 12.02
C GLY A 396 -14.52 4.76 10.92
N LYS A 397 -13.73 4.65 9.85
CA LYS A 397 -13.97 3.73 8.72
C LYS A 397 -14.24 2.29 9.15
N THR A 398 -13.31 1.68 9.87
CA THR A 398 -13.42 0.29 10.37
C THR A 398 -14.58 0.15 11.37
N THR A 399 -14.86 1.18 12.18
CA THR A 399 -16.02 1.20 13.10
C THR A 399 -17.33 1.17 12.33
N LEU A 400 -17.47 1.98 11.29
CA LEU A 400 -18.62 1.99 10.40
C LEU A 400 -18.86 0.61 9.77
N MET A 401 -17.80 -0.01 9.25
CA MET A 401 -17.90 -1.35 8.65
C MET A 401 -18.31 -2.41 9.68
N LYS A 402 -17.78 -2.37 10.89
CA LYS A 402 -18.18 -3.29 11.98
C LYS A 402 -19.63 -3.10 12.42
N LEU A 403 -20.18 -1.88 12.37
CA LEU A 403 -21.59 -1.61 12.64
C LEU A 403 -22.49 -2.23 11.56
N LEU A 404 -22.13 -2.12 10.28
CA LEU A 404 -22.87 -2.72 9.17
C LEU A 404 -22.89 -4.25 9.25
N THR A 405 -21.88 -4.88 9.80
CA THR A 405 -21.84 -6.35 9.99
C THR A 405 -22.58 -6.83 11.24
N GLY A 406 -22.96 -5.92 12.15
CA GLY A 406 -23.47 -6.29 13.47
C GLY A 406 -22.41 -6.89 14.42
N LEU A 407 -21.12 -6.80 14.09
CA LEU A 407 -20.02 -7.17 15.01
C LEU A 407 -20.00 -6.26 16.24
N ILE A 408 -20.35 -5.02 16.05
CA ILE A 408 -20.62 -4.05 17.12
C ILE A 408 -22.00 -3.44 16.89
N VAL A 409 -22.64 -2.97 17.96
CA VAL A 409 -23.93 -2.30 17.90
C VAL A 409 -23.78 -0.80 18.16
N PRO A 410 -24.58 0.07 17.52
CA PRO A 410 -24.52 1.50 17.78
C PRO A 410 -24.98 1.81 19.21
N ARG A 411 -24.41 2.84 19.83
CA ARG A 411 -24.84 3.33 21.15
C ARG A 411 -26.13 4.14 21.04
N ALA A 412 -26.34 4.82 19.92
CA ALA A 412 -27.58 5.51 19.56
C ALA A 412 -27.79 5.41 18.05
N GLY A 413 -29.02 5.63 17.61
CA GLY A 413 -29.40 5.51 16.22
C GLY A 413 -29.68 4.06 15.79
N THR A 414 -29.86 3.85 14.49
CA THR A 414 -30.17 2.53 13.89
C THR A 414 -29.30 2.23 12.70
N VAL A 415 -28.92 0.96 12.54
CA VAL A 415 -28.23 0.44 11.35
C VAL A 415 -29.03 -0.74 10.82
N THR A 416 -29.45 -0.66 9.56
CA THR A 416 -30.17 -1.76 8.89
C THR A 416 -29.44 -2.20 7.63
N VAL A 417 -29.48 -3.51 7.36
CA VAL A 417 -29.00 -4.10 6.09
C VAL A 417 -30.10 -5.04 5.58
N ASP A 418 -30.48 -4.91 4.32
CA ASP A 418 -31.65 -5.58 3.72
C ASP A 418 -32.90 -5.42 4.59
N GLY A 419 -33.10 -4.24 5.20
CA GLY A 419 -34.20 -3.95 6.11
C GLY A 419 -34.09 -4.58 7.50
N ILE A 420 -33.01 -5.31 7.80
CA ILE A 420 -32.79 -5.97 9.09
C ILE A 420 -31.94 -5.07 10.01
N ASP A 421 -32.49 -4.70 11.16
CA ASP A 421 -31.73 -3.96 12.20
C ASP A 421 -30.64 -4.86 12.80
N THR A 422 -29.40 -4.41 12.71
CA THR A 422 -28.21 -5.17 13.16
C THR A 422 -28.23 -5.49 14.66
N ARG A 423 -29.02 -4.77 15.47
CA ARG A 423 -29.22 -5.06 16.91
C ARG A 423 -30.08 -6.29 17.15
N THR A 424 -30.93 -6.65 16.18
CA THR A 424 -31.94 -7.74 16.33
C THR A 424 -31.39 -9.10 15.90
N ARG A 425 -30.22 -9.14 15.27
CA ARG A 425 -29.59 -10.36 14.77
C ARG A 425 -28.14 -10.46 15.27
N SER A 426 -27.68 -11.69 15.48
CA SER A 426 -26.25 -11.92 15.73
C SER A 426 -25.43 -11.70 14.46
N ALA A 427 -24.16 -11.34 14.59
CA ALA A 427 -23.24 -11.21 13.45
C ALA A 427 -23.22 -12.46 12.57
N ALA A 428 -23.32 -13.66 13.17
CA ALA A 428 -23.42 -14.93 12.43
C ALA A 428 -24.66 -15.02 11.53
N LYS A 429 -25.78 -14.39 11.90
CA LYS A 429 -26.99 -14.31 11.06
C LYS A 429 -26.91 -13.17 10.06
N MET A 430 -26.24 -12.07 10.42
CA MET A 430 -25.97 -10.98 9.48
C MET A 430 -25.04 -11.41 8.35
N ALA A 431 -24.20 -12.44 8.56
CA ALA A 431 -23.33 -13.01 7.54
C ALA A 431 -24.08 -13.61 6.31
N ASP A 432 -25.41 -13.79 6.39
CA ASP A 432 -26.26 -14.13 5.24
C ASP A 432 -26.49 -12.93 4.30
N HIS A 433 -26.21 -11.69 4.76
CA HIS A 433 -26.46 -10.44 4.06
C HIS A 433 -25.18 -9.62 3.83
N VAL A 434 -24.21 -9.70 4.75
CA VAL A 434 -23.00 -8.86 4.73
C VAL A 434 -21.76 -9.74 4.86
N SER A 435 -20.80 -9.55 3.97
CA SER A 435 -19.44 -10.10 4.12
C SER A 435 -18.46 -8.98 4.43
N TYR A 436 -17.52 -9.23 5.35
CA TYR A 436 -16.48 -8.30 5.73
C TYR A 436 -15.09 -8.93 5.61
N LEU A 437 -14.28 -8.37 4.74
CA LEU A 437 -12.91 -8.79 4.52
C LEU A 437 -11.97 -7.89 5.31
N TYR A 438 -11.21 -8.50 6.23
CA TYR A 438 -10.30 -7.80 7.12
C TYR A 438 -9.06 -7.26 6.40
N GLN A 439 -8.46 -6.21 6.94
CA GLN A 439 -7.20 -5.64 6.49
C GLN A 439 -6.07 -6.69 6.47
N HIS A 440 -6.00 -7.56 7.50
CA HIS A 440 -5.03 -8.65 7.57
C HIS A 440 -5.66 -9.96 7.11
N PRO A 441 -5.35 -10.45 5.90
CA PRO A 441 -6.00 -11.64 5.32
C PRO A 441 -5.80 -12.90 6.18
N GLN A 442 -4.68 -13.01 6.90
CA GLN A 442 -4.35 -14.17 7.73
C GLN A 442 -5.39 -14.44 8.82
N GLN A 443 -6.12 -13.42 9.28
CA GLN A 443 -7.18 -13.56 10.29
C GLN A 443 -8.42 -14.30 9.76
N MET A 444 -8.54 -14.49 8.45
CA MET A 444 -9.68 -15.16 7.83
C MET A 444 -9.45 -16.66 7.58
N PHE A 445 -8.20 -17.14 7.67
CA PHE A 445 -7.88 -18.54 7.45
C PHE A 445 -8.05 -19.34 8.74
N LEU A 446 -9.09 -20.17 8.77
CA LEU A 446 -9.50 -20.98 9.93
C LEU A 446 -9.24 -22.47 9.71
N LYS A 447 -8.97 -22.89 8.46
CA LYS A 447 -8.79 -24.27 8.04
C LYS A 447 -7.37 -24.51 7.54
N ASP A 448 -7.08 -25.76 7.22
CA ASP A 448 -5.75 -26.19 6.75
C ASP A 448 -5.58 -25.99 5.24
N THR A 449 -6.68 -25.71 4.51
CA THR A 449 -6.62 -25.45 3.07
C THR A 449 -7.53 -24.29 2.66
N VAL A 450 -7.15 -23.58 1.59
CA VAL A 450 -7.96 -22.53 0.98
C VAL A 450 -9.34 -23.03 0.57
N ARG A 451 -9.42 -24.24 0.01
CA ARG A 451 -10.66 -24.92 -0.37
C ARG A 451 -11.60 -25.06 0.82
N GLU A 452 -11.10 -25.53 1.94
CA GLU A 452 -11.90 -25.71 3.15
C GLU A 452 -12.35 -24.37 3.73
N ASP A 453 -11.52 -23.32 3.71
CA ASP A 453 -11.89 -21.99 4.15
C ASP A 453 -13.03 -21.41 3.29
N ILE A 454 -12.92 -21.48 1.95
CA ILE A 454 -13.97 -21.03 1.03
C ILE A 454 -15.26 -21.84 1.23
N SER A 455 -15.16 -23.15 1.57
CA SER A 455 -16.31 -24.03 1.75
C SER A 455 -17.03 -23.84 3.09
N LEU A 456 -16.41 -23.18 4.08
CA LEU A 456 -16.96 -23.06 5.44
C LEU A 456 -18.39 -22.54 5.47
N PHE A 457 -18.65 -21.43 4.79
CA PHE A 457 -19.97 -20.82 4.79
C PHE A 457 -21.00 -21.63 3.97
N PRO A 458 -20.75 -22.00 2.71
CA PRO A 458 -21.70 -22.79 1.93
C PRO A 458 -22.08 -24.11 2.58
N ARG A 459 -21.09 -24.84 3.12
CA ARG A 459 -21.33 -26.10 3.83
C ARG A 459 -22.06 -25.88 5.16
N GLY A 460 -21.63 -24.89 5.95
CA GLY A 460 -22.26 -24.55 7.24
C GLY A 460 -23.71 -24.13 7.12
N ARG A 461 -24.07 -23.47 6.00
CA ARG A 461 -25.44 -23.05 5.66
C ARG A 461 -26.20 -24.10 4.85
N LYS A 462 -25.58 -25.24 4.53
CA LYS A 462 -26.20 -26.28 3.69
C LYS A 462 -26.71 -25.73 2.35
N VAL A 463 -25.93 -24.84 1.72
CA VAL A 463 -26.28 -24.27 0.43
C VAL A 463 -26.33 -25.39 -0.61
N PRO A 464 -27.38 -25.49 -1.44
CA PRO A 464 -27.41 -26.45 -2.55
C PRO A 464 -26.19 -26.28 -3.45
N ASP A 465 -25.63 -27.39 -3.94
CA ASP A 465 -24.46 -27.40 -4.85
C ASP A 465 -23.21 -26.68 -4.31
N ALA A 466 -23.03 -26.69 -2.96
CA ALA A 466 -21.93 -25.99 -2.28
C ALA A 466 -20.55 -26.32 -2.92
N GLU A 467 -20.31 -27.58 -3.30
CA GLU A 467 -19.04 -28.01 -3.90
C GLU A 467 -18.81 -27.35 -5.27
N ALA A 468 -19.83 -27.31 -6.11
CA ALA A 468 -19.76 -26.67 -7.43
C ALA A 468 -19.54 -25.15 -7.31
N ILE A 469 -20.15 -24.51 -6.30
CA ILE A 469 -19.95 -23.09 -5.98
C ILE A 469 -18.48 -22.86 -5.58
N VAL A 470 -17.95 -23.69 -4.69
CA VAL A 470 -16.56 -23.56 -4.19
C VAL A 470 -15.57 -23.73 -5.33
N GLU A 471 -15.72 -24.76 -6.19
CA GLU A 471 -14.83 -24.97 -7.33
C GLU A 471 -14.85 -23.78 -8.31
N ARG A 472 -16.03 -23.26 -8.62
CA ARG A 472 -16.16 -22.08 -9.47
C ARG A 472 -15.43 -20.88 -8.87
N ILE A 473 -15.65 -20.58 -7.59
CA ILE A 473 -15.00 -19.47 -6.92
C ILE A 473 -13.47 -19.63 -6.91
N ILE A 474 -12.95 -20.83 -6.63
CA ILE A 474 -11.52 -21.12 -6.67
C ILE A 474 -10.92 -20.81 -8.07
N GLN A 475 -11.68 -21.12 -9.12
CA GLN A 475 -11.29 -20.78 -10.52
C GLN A 475 -11.35 -19.27 -10.75
N GLU A 476 -12.44 -18.61 -10.35
CA GLU A 476 -12.63 -17.16 -10.49
C GLU A 476 -11.52 -16.35 -9.80
N VAL A 477 -11.10 -16.77 -8.59
CA VAL A 477 -10.00 -16.11 -7.87
C VAL A 477 -8.60 -16.59 -8.31
N GLY A 478 -8.50 -17.45 -9.34
CA GLY A 478 -7.22 -17.91 -9.90
C GLY A 478 -6.36 -18.71 -8.94
N LEU A 479 -6.96 -19.53 -8.05
CA LEU A 479 -6.25 -20.29 -7.02
C LEU A 479 -6.35 -21.81 -7.19
N SER A 480 -6.75 -22.33 -8.37
CA SER A 480 -6.93 -23.76 -8.59
C SER A 480 -5.70 -24.61 -8.22
N ALA A 481 -4.48 -24.14 -8.56
CA ALA A 481 -3.24 -24.84 -8.23
C ALA A 481 -2.82 -24.74 -6.75
N LEU A 482 -3.49 -23.89 -5.97
CA LEU A 482 -3.15 -23.57 -4.58
C LEU A 482 -4.29 -23.93 -3.61
N ALA A 483 -5.40 -24.45 -4.13
CA ALA A 483 -6.62 -24.70 -3.37
C ALA A 483 -6.43 -25.61 -2.15
N ASP A 484 -5.51 -26.56 -2.25
CA ASP A 484 -5.23 -27.54 -1.19
C ASP A 484 -4.02 -27.16 -0.31
N ARG A 485 -3.54 -25.90 -0.42
CA ARG A 485 -2.51 -25.35 0.47
C ARG A 485 -3.14 -24.56 1.63
N ASP A 486 -2.39 -24.47 2.73
CA ASP A 486 -2.72 -23.56 3.85
C ASP A 486 -2.68 -22.10 3.35
N GLY A 487 -3.81 -21.41 3.53
CA GLY A 487 -3.94 -20.01 3.14
C GLY A 487 -2.90 -19.08 3.79
N ARG A 488 -2.47 -19.41 5.01
CA ARG A 488 -1.44 -18.63 5.74
C ARG A 488 -0.04 -18.75 5.12
N SER A 489 0.21 -19.80 4.34
CA SER A 489 1.48 -20.03 3.64
C SER A 489 1.58 -19.36 2.26
N LEU A 490 0.51 -18.75 1.80
CA LEU A 490 0.44 -18.08 0.50
C LEU A 490 1.11 -16.70 0.52
N SER A 491 1.50 -16.19 -0.66
CA SER A 491 1.95 -14.80 -0.79
C SER A 491 0.82 -13.82 -0.48
N GLY A 492 1.14 -12.56 -0.12
CA GLY A 492 0.15 -11.54 0.23
C GLY A 492 -0.97 -11.38 -0.81
N GLY A 493 -0.62 -11.28 -2.09
CA GLY A 493 -1.60 -11.20 -3.18
C GLY A 493 -2.46 -12.47 -3.31
N GLN A 494 -1.86 -13.67 -3.14
CA GLN A 494 -2.60 -14.93 -3.13
C GLN A 494 -3.53 -15.04 -1.92
N GLN A 495 -3.08 -14.60 -0.73
CA GLN A 495 -3.91 -14.53 0.47
C GLN A 495 -5.11 -13.60 0.26
N ARG A 496 -4.89 -12.43 -0.35
CA ARG A 496 -5.96 -11.47 -0.63
C ARG A 496 -6.99 -12.05 -1.60
N ARG A 497 -6.55 -12.74 -2.66
CA ARG A 497 -7.44 -13.45 -3.59
C ARG A 497 -8.23 -14.56 -2.88
N ALA A 498 -7.61 -15.31 -1.98
CA ALA A 498 -8.28 -16.34 -1.20
C ALA A 498 -9.37 -15.75 -0.27
N THR A 499 -9.09 -14.63 0.40
CA THR A 499 -10.10 -13.95 1.24
C THR A 499 -11.25 -13.38 0.42
N LEU A 500 -10.99 -12.87 -0.79
CA LEU A 500 -12.04 -12.50 -1.74
C LEU A 500 -12.93 -13.71 -2.07
N GLY A 501 -12.33 -14.88 -2.34
CA GLY A 501 -13.08 -16.12 -2.55
C GLY A 501 -13.94 -16.52 -1.35
N ILE A 502 -13.43 -16.38 -0.12
CA ILE A 502 -14.22 -16.61 1.11
C ILE A 502 -15.43 -15.67 1.17
N GLY A 503 -15.21 -14.38 0.89
CA GLY A 503 -16.29 -13.37 0.89
C GLY A 503 -17.37 -13.64 -0.16
N LEU A 504 -16.97 -14.07 -1.36
CA LEU A 504 -17.89 -14.40 -2.46
C LEU A 504 -18.72 -15.64 -2.18
N ALA A 505 -18.14 -16.64 -1.52
CA ALA A 505 -18.83 -17.85 -1.17
C ALA A 505 -20.04 -17.60 -0.25
N MET A 506 -20.05 -16.47 0.43
CA MET A 506 -21.18 -16.02 1.26
C MET A 506 -22.36 -15.46 0.44
N ARG A 507 -22.12 -15.05 -0.83
CA ARG A 507 -23.11 -14.39 -1.70
C ARG A 507 -23.83 -13.21 -1.02
N PRO A 508 -23.10 -12.25 -0.47
CA PRO A 508 -23.68 -11.17 0.32
C PRO A 508 -24.41 -10.16 -0.55
N SER A 509 -25.41 -9.47 0.01
CA SER A 509 -25.98 -8.25 -0.58
C SER A 509 -25.02 -7.07 -0.47
N LEU A 510 -24.25 -7.00 0.63
CA LEU A 510 -23.27 -5.95 0.94
C LEU A 510 -21.90 -6.57 1.18
N LEU A 511 -20.92 -6.20 0.34
CA LEU A 511 -19.54 -6.60 0.50
C LEU A 511 -18.71 -5.45 1.06
N LEU A 512 -18.05 -5.67 2.17
CA LEU A 512 -17.20 -4.70 2.86
C LEU A 512 -15.76 -5.17 2.81
N LEU A 513 -14.84 -4.30 2.36
CA LEU A 513 -13.41 -4.60 2.27
C LEU A 513 -12.61 -3.51 2.99
N ASP A 514 -11.74 -3.92 3.90
CA ASP A 514 -10.85 -3.01 4.63
C ASP A 514 -9.44 -3.11 4.05
N GLU A 515 -8.97 -2.03 3.39
CA GLU A 515 -7.66 -1.89 2.76
C GLU A 515 -7.27 -3.09 1.86
N PRO A 516 -8.06 -3.44 0.83
CA PRO A 516 -7.83 -4.66 0.05
C PRO A 516 -6.54 -4.65 -0.77
N THR A 517 -5.96 -3.48 -1.07
CA THR A 517 -4.74 -3.32 -1.86
C THR A 517 -3.49 -3.01 -1.03
N SER A 518 -3.63 -2.86 0.30
CA SER A 518 -2.49 -2.53 1.17
C SER A 518 -1.44 -3.63 1.18
N SER A 519 -0.16 -3.23 1.24
CA SER A 519 1.01 -4.13 1.28
C SER A 519 1.12 -5.11 0.10
N LEU A 520 0.50 -4.80 -1.03
CA LEU A 520 0.62 -5.58 -2.25
C LEU A 520 1.61 -4.95 -3.21
N ASP A 521 2.39 -5.79 -3.89
CA ASP A 521 3.10 -5.34 -5.07
C ASP A 521 2.12 -4.93 -6.17
N ILE A 522 2.61 -4.18 -7.15
CA ILE A 522 1.76 -3.55 -8.16
C ILE A 522 0.99 -4.59 -8.99
N ARG A 523 1.60 -5.72 -9.35
CA ARG A 523 0.90 -6.79 -10.10
C ARG A 523 -0.23 -7.39 -9.28
N SER A 524 0.05 -7.70 -8.01
CA SER A 524 -0.96 -8.22 -7.08
C SER A 524 -2.07 -7.21 -6.82
N ARG A 525 -1.74 -5.90 -6.77
CA ARG A 525 -2.72 -4.82 -6.63
C ARG A 525 -3.62 -4.73 -7.86
N ASP A 526 -3.05 -4.78 -9.07
CA ASP A 526 -3.80 -4.75 -10.33
C ASP A 526 -4.73 -5.96 -10.45
N ASP A 527 -4.24 -7.17 -10.13
CA ASP A 527 -5.04 -8.40 -10.08
C ASP A 527 -6.24 -8.23 -9.12
N VAL A 528 -6.01 -7.75 -7.90
CA VAL A 528 -7.06 -7.52 -6.90
C VAL A 528 -8.04 -6.45 -7.38
N THR A 529 -7.58 -5.36 -7.98
CA THR A 529 -8.43 -4.30 -8.52
C THR A 529 -9.33 -4.82 -9.66
N ALA A 530 -8.77 -5.62 -10.58
CA ALA A 530 -9.54 -6.26 -11.65
C ALA A 530 -10.60 -7.21 -11.10
N MET A 531 -10.25 -7.99 -10.07
CA MET A 531 -11.21 -8.86 -9.39
C MET A 531 -12.31 -8.05 -8.70
N LEU A 532 -11.99 -6.96 -8.01
CA LEU A 532 -12.98 -6.08 -7.39
C LEU A 532 -13.95 -5.49 -8.41
N ALA A 533 -13.47 -5.15 -9.61
CA ALA A 533 -14.32 -4.68 -10.70
C ALA A 533 -15.30 -5.76 -11.17
N ALA A 534 -14.83 -7.00 -11.37
CA ALA A 534 -15.67 -8.13 -11.74
C ALA A 534 -16.68 -8.50 -10.64
N LEU A 535 -16.27 -8.41 -9.36
CA LEU A 535 -17.14 -8.71 -8.22
C LEU A 535 -18.26 -7.70 -8.01
N ALA A 536 -18.02 -6.44 -8.34
CA ALA A 536 -19.04 -5.40 -8.24
C ALA A 536 -20.26 -5.67 -9.13
N GLU A 537 -20.14 -6.54 -10.13
CA GLU A 537 -21.26 -7.00 -10.96
C GLU A 537 -22.10 -8.11 -10.30
N THR A 538 -21.51 -8.80 -9.31
CA THR A 538 -22.14 -9.96 -8.65
C THR A 538 -22.77 -9.66 -7.29
N VAL A 539 -22.33 -8.60 -6.62
CA VAL A 539 -22.87 -8.12 -5.33
C VAL A 539 -23.73 -6.88 -5.54
N ARG A 540 -24.76 -6.71 -4.69
CA ARG A 540 -25.67 -5.58 -4.83
C ARG A 540 -25.03 -4.24 -4.48
N CYS A 541 -24.14 -4.22 -3.48
CA CYS A 541 -23.39 -3.02 -3.09
C CYS A 541 -22.01 -3.45 -2.55
N ALA A 542 -20.99 -2.70 -2.91
CA ALA A 542 -19.64 -2.92 -2.39
C ALA A 542 -19.06 -1.64 -1.78
N VAL A 543 -18.48 -1.76 -0.58
CA VAL A 543 -17.79 -0.66 0.12
C VAL A 543 -16.34 -1.05 0.36
N VAL A 544 -15.42 -0.24 -0.13
CA VAL A 544 -13.98 -0.39 0.09
C VAL A 544 -13.48 0.76 0.95
N ALA A 545 -13.06 0.47 2.17
CA ALA A 545 -12.30 1.43 2.96
C ALA A 545 -10.85 1.41 2.47
N THR A 546 -10.34 2.55 2.01
CA THR A 546 -9.00 2.62 1.45
C THR A 546 -8.38 4.01 1.52
N HIS A 547 -7.04 4.04 1.48
CA HIS A 547 -6.24 5.23 1.22
C HIS A 547 -5.58 5.21 -0.17
N ASP A 548 -5.81 4.16 -0.96
CA ASP A 548 -5.32 4.00 -2.33
C ASP A 548 -6.19 4.83 -3.29
N MET A 549 -5.72 6.02 -3.64
CA MET A 549 -6.46 6.95 -4.51
C MET A 549 -6.46 6.51 -5.98
N GLU A 550 -5.55 5.64 -6.41
CA GLU A 550 -5.61 5.00 -7.73
C GLU A 550 -6.79 4.03 -7.81
N LEU A 551 -6.99 3.22 -6.76
CA LEU A 551 -8.17 2.37 -6.64
C LEU A 551 -9.46 3.21 -6.61
N VAL A 552 -9.48 4.32 -5.86
CA VAL A 552 -10.64 5.24 -5.83
C VAL A 552 -10.95 5.78 -7.22
N ALA A 553 -9.92 6.22 -7.95
CA ALA A 553 -10.07 6.81 -9.29
C ALA A 553 -10.59 5.81 -10.34
N THR A 554 -10.16 4.55 -10.25
CA THR A 554 -10.46 3.53 -11.27
C THR A 554 -11.69 2.70 -10.97
N TRP A 555 -11.99 2.47 -9.68
CA TRP A 555 -13.03 1.53 -9.28
C TRP A 555 -14.30 2.18 -8.72
N ALA A 556 -14.19 3.28 -7.95
CA ALA A 556 -15.33 3.81 -7.23
C ALA A 556 -16.29 4.60 -8.15
N SER A 557 -17.59 4.43 -7.91
CA SER A 557 -18.65 5.29 -8.47
C SER A 557 -19.04 6.44 -7.53
N ARG A 558 -18.81 6.25 -6.21
CA ARG A 558 -19.15 7.20 -5.13
C ARG A 558 -18.08 7.17 -4.07
N VAL A 559 -17.76 8.30 -3.50
CA VAL A 559 -16.75 8.46 -2.44
C VAL A 559 -17.39 9.08 -1.21
N LEU A 560 -17.29 8.37 -0.10
CA LEU A 560 -17.67 8.86 1.22
C LEU A 560 -16.41 9.28 1.96
N VAL A 561 -16.30 10.57 2.22
CA VAL A 561 -15.15 11.14 2.95
C VAL A 561 -15.54 11.24 4.42
N LEU A 562 -14.91 10.43 5.26
CA LEU A 562 -15.07 10.48 6.72
C LEU A 562 -14.01 11.38 7.35
N ASP A 563 -14.45 12.27 8.21
CA ASP A 563 -13.60 13.11 9.04
C ASP A 563 -14.17 13.23 10.44
N GLN A 564 -13.38 12.93 11.47
CA GLN A 564 -13.76 13.02 12.90
C GLN A 564 -15.11 12.40 13.24
N GLY A 565 -15.44 11.28 12.60
CA GLY A 565 -16.64 10.49 12.90
C GLY A 565 -17.91 10.92 12.16
N ALA A 566 -17.83 11.89 11.27
CA ALA A 566 -18.94 12.34 10.42
C ALA A 566 -18.60 12.22 8.93
N VAL A 567 -19.64 12.16 8.07
CA VAL A 567 -19.46 12.27 6.61
C VAL A 567 -19.21 13.74 6.26
N LEU A 568 -17.98 14.04 5.89
CA LEU A 568 -17.56 15.38 5.45
C LEU A 568 -18.03 15.68 4.03
N ALA A 569 -17.99 14.68 3.15
CA ALA A 569 -18.42 14.79 1.77
C ALA A 569 -18.90 13.45 1.23
N ASP A 570 -19.88 13.52 0.33
CA ASP A 570 -20.46 12.42 -0.42
C ASP A 570 -20.49 12.85 -1.89
N VAL A 571 -19.52 12.37 -2.66
CA VAL A 571 -19.17 12.91 -3.98
C VAL A 571 -18.71 11.80 -4.93
N THR A 572 -18.57 12.13 -6.21
CA THR A 572 -17.88 11.25 -7.17
C THR A 572 -16.35 11.38 -7.03
N PRO A 573 -15.55 10.39 -7.51
CA PRO A 573 -14.09 10.52 -7.52
C PRO A 573 -13.61 11.80 -8.23
N ARG A 574 -14.23 12.16 -9.34
CA ARG A 574 -13.86 13.36 -10.11
C ARG A 574 -14.13 14.64 -9.33
N GLU A 575 -15.27 14.74 -8.65
CA GLU A 575 -15.59 15.89 -7.78
C GLU A 575 -14.63 15.96 -6.59
N LEU A 576 -14.26 14.82 -5.99
CA LEU A 576 -13.28 14.77 -4.89
C LEU A 576 -11.95 15.39 -5.33
N PHE A 577 -11.39 14.89 -6.43
CA PHE A 577 -10.07 15.31 -6.89
C PHE A 577 -10.04 16.68 -7.53
N SER A 578 -11.20 17.21 -7.97
CA SER A 578 -11.33 18.59 -8.45
C SER A 578 -11.44 19.63 -7.32
N ARG A 579 -11.44 19.22 -6.04
CA ARG A 579 -11.56 20.10 -4.87
C ARG A 579 -10.31 20.04 -3.99
N PRO A 580 -9.26 20.83 -4.30
CA PRO A 580 -8.00 20.79 -3.53
C PRO A 580 -8.17 21.06 -2.03
N GLU A 581 -9.14 21.92 -1.65
CA GLU A 581 -9.46 22.21 -0.25
C GLU A 581 -9.97 20.98 0.51
N LEU A 582 -10.74 20.10 -0.16
CA LEU A 582 -11.27 18.87 0.44
C LEU A 582 -10.16 17.83 0.61
N THR A 583 -9.34 17.63 -0.42
CA THR A 583 -8.22 16.68 -0.38
C THR A 583 -7.16 17.12 0.63
N ALA A 584 -6.84 18.43 0.70
CA ALA A 584 -5.91 18.97 1.70
C ALA A 584 -6.40 18.79 3.13
N ARG A 585 -7.69 19.10 3.40
CA ARG A 585 -8.29 18.92 4.74
C ARG A 585 -8.22 17.48 5.22
N THR A 586 -8.45 16.53 4.32
CA THR A 586 -8.49 15.09 4.62
C THR A 586 -7.16 14.39 4.39
N ARG A 587 -6.11 15.14 4.00
CA ARG A 587 -4.77 14.63 3.69
C ARG A 587 -4.77 13.53 2.62
N LEU A 588 -5.75 13.57 1.72
CA LEU A 588 -5.81 12.68 0.57
C LEU A 588 -4.92 13.24 -0.53
N VAL A 589 -4.11 12.39 -1.13
CA VAL A 589 -3.24 12.76 -2.25
C VAL A 589 -3.85 12.21 -3.53
N PRO A 590 -4.36 13.06 -4.46
CA PRO A 590 -4.91 12.58 -5.72
C PRO A 590 -3.90 11.76 -6.53
N PRO A 591 -4.35 10.87 -7.43
CA PRO A 591 -3.49 10.16 -8.37
C PRO A 591 -2.54 11.09 -9.12
N GLN A 592 -1.36 10.62 -9.48
CA GLN A 592 -0.35 11.47 -10.12
C GLN A 592 -0.87 12.05 -11.45
N ALA A 593 -1.58 11.24 -12.26
CA ALA A 593 -2.23 11.71 -13.47
C ALA A 593 -3.23 12.84 -13.22
N ALA A 594 -4.06 12.75 -12.17
CA ALA A 594 -5.01 13.77 -11.80
C ALA A 594 -4.31 15.06 -11.34
N ARG A 595 -3.20 14.97 -10.60
CA ARG A 595 -2.37 16.13 -10.21
C ARG A 595 -1.76 16.84 -11.44
N ILE A 596 -1.25 16.06 -12.40
CA ILE A 596 -0.74 16.60 -13.68
C ILE A 596 -1.87 17.31 -14.45
N ALA A 597 -3.05 16.69 -14.50
CA ALA A 597 -4.21 17.27 -15.18
C ALA A 597 -4.70 18.58 -14.52
N LEU A 598 -4.65 18.67 -13.18
CA LEU A 598 -4.93 19.92 -12.44
C LEU A 598 -3.94 21.03 -12.78
N GLU A 599 -2.64 20.73 -12.85
CA GLU A 599 -1.60 21.68 -13.26
C GLU A 599 -1.77 22.15 -14.70
N LEU A 600 -2.33 21.31 -15.57
CA LEU A 600 -2.65 21.64 -16.95
C LEU A 600 -3.98 22.40 -17.09
N GLY A 601 -4.81 22.44 -16.04
CA GLY A 601 -6.12 23.08 -16.06
C GLY A 601 -7.15 22.35 -16.93
N LEU A 602 -7.09 21.01 -16.98
CA LEU A 602 -7.98 20.21 -17.83
C LEU A 602 -9.37 20.04 -17.20
N ASP A 603 -10.42 20.21 -17.99
CA ASP A 603 -11.82 20.00 -17.62
C ASP A 603 -12.58 19.26 -18.74
N PRO A 604 -13.23 18.11 -18.47
CA PRO A 604 -13.29 17.40 -17.19
C PRO A 604 -11.92 16.84 -16.78
N LEU A 605 -11.66 16.81 -15.46
CA LEU A 605 -10.39 16.37 -14.89
C LEU A 605 -10.11 14.88 -15.23
N PRO A 606 -9.06 14.53 -16.00
CA PRO A 606 -8.60 13.15 -16.12
C PRO A 606 -8.13 12.60 -14.78
N LEU A 607 -8.57 11.39 -14.43
CA LEU A 607 -8.23 10.77 -13.14
C LEU A 607 -7.09 9.75 -13.26
N THR A 608 -6.89 9.19 -14.44
CA THR A 608 -5.89 8.13 -14.71
C THR A 608 -4.97 8.53 -15.85
N ALA A 609 -3.81 7.87 -15.94
CA ALA A 609 -2.89 8.06 -17.07
C ALA A 609 -3.56 7.73 -18.42
N ALA A 610 -4.43 6.72 -18.46
CA ALA A 610 -5.18 6.36 -19.66
C ALA A 610 -6.14 7.50 -20.10
N GLU A 611 -6.89 8.08 -19.16
CA GLU A 611 -7.73 9.23 -19.45
C GLU A 611 -6.90 10.44 -19.90
N LEU A 612 -5.77 10.71 -19.26
CA LEU A 612 -4.91 11.84 -19.62
C LEU A 612 -4.25 11.65 -21.00
N ARG A 613 -3.84 10.42 -21.35
CA ARG A 613 -3.36 10.10 -22.70
C ARG A 613 -4.39 10.43 -23.79
N ALA A 614 -5.69 10.34 -23.49
CA ALA A 614 -6.73 10.69 -24.46
C ALA A 614 -6.69 12.18 -24.89
N TRP A 615 -6.07 13.05 -24.10
CA TRP A 615 -5.85 14.47 -24.40
C TRP A 615 -4.59 14.73 -25.26
N LEU A 616 -3.75 13.70 -25.44
CA LEU A 616 -2.56 13.80 -26.27
C LEU A 616 -2.89 13.52 -27.75
N PRO A 617 -2.06 14.01 -28.71
CA PRO A 617 -2.19 13.67 -30.13
C PRO A 617 -2.12 12.15 -30.37
N LYS A 618 -2.81 11.66 -31.42
CA LYS A 618 -2.79 10.22 -31.76
C LYS A 618 -1.39 9.68 -32.05
N GLU A 619 -0.48 10.52 -32.47
CA GLU A 619 0.93 10.21 -32.75
C GLU A 619 1.76 10.02 -31.45
N VAL A 620 1.21 10.40 -30.32
CA VAL A 620 1.83 10.41 -28.99
C VAL A 620 1.16 9.37 -28.05
N ARG A 621 0.00 8.82 -28.47
CA ARG A 621 -0.78 7.83 -27.71
C ARG A 621 -0.12 6.43 -27.81
#